data_b4e13309363ce31a3f9950a6e87cf31d
#
_entry.id   b4e13309363ce31a3f9950a6e87cf31d
#
_cell.length_a   1.000
_cell.length_b   1.000
_cell.length_c   1.000
_cell.angle_alpha   90.00
_cell.angle_beta   90.00
_cell.angle_gamma   90.00
#
_symmetry.space_group_name_H-M   'P 1'
#
loop_
_entity.id
_entity.type
_entity.pdbx_description
1 polymer ?
#
loop_
_entity_poly.entity_id
_entity_poly.type
_entity_poly.pdbx_seq_one_letter_code
_entity_poly.pdbx_strand_id
1 'polypeptide(L)'
;MKYQIVGGAGLHRSETKTIDMMVQQLPDSWFGYAGLVVTDSQGSMEIDALIITADRLLLVELKEWNGTITYEGGKWFQNGKPRGKSPYQIKREHALRLKNLLQEELSRKLGYFLHVEAHVVLCGNAGPENLPTSERRFVHTRDEFLTIGKPKHYDNLVQTTNFAHLFEGEHKRPNSTQVLPIIQAFFDGPKVKPLPLKENDYIANEKPFFSHPHNIYSEFRAGHKDNALHRGLLRTWDFDALGVAHAEQSIWAEIALRETRVGRQVRNGSATMQDYMLRSVSEISEENVTDDARELYELRRSFKRLDEVLDSEAKEWSKPERIDRVRALLAPFSELHSLGVGHRDIDPHNLWYAEDQKSIVVTGFGSASIDGRDNLEELRTTLQSAPYLIPEDAFEEAAEPYRQDVFMLAVIAYRICFSGESLLVENQVPEWRIPQEDLFGGGSHTLV
;
A
#
# COMPACT_ATOMS: atom_id res chain seq x y z
N MET A 1 -26.10 -4.53 8.15
CA MET A 1 -26.04 -3.04 8.19
C MET A 1 -25.94 -2.49 6.77
N LYS A 2 -26.58 -1.36 6.47
CA LYS A 2 -26.36 -0.63 5.20
C LYS A 2 -25.08 0.17 5.29
N TYR A 3 -24.35 0.33 4.17
CA TYR A 3 -23.02 0.85 4.23
C TYR A 3 -22.56 1.55 2.93
N GLN A 4 -21.71 2.57 3.07
CA GLN A 4 -21.10 3.28 1.94
C GLN A 4 -19.59 3.42 2.17
N ILE A 5 -18.79 2.86 1.26
CA ILE A 5 -17.35 3.09 1.21
C ILE A 5 -17.09 4.38 0.41
N VAL A 6 -16.40 5.33 1.02
CA VAL A 6 -16.05 6.60 0.38
C VAL A 6 -14.63 6.56 -0.20
N GLY A 7 -13.67 5.97 0.54
CA GLY A 7 -12.26 5.90 0.15
C GLY A 7 -11.61 4.57 0.50
N GLY A 8 -12.00 3.49 -0.20
CA GLY A 8 -11.48 2.14 0.07
C GLY A 8 -9.98 2.00 -0.08
N ALA A 9 -9.36 2.72 -1.02
CA ALA A 9 -7.91 2.66 -1.26
C ALA A 9 -7.05 3.12 -0.06
N GLY A 10 -7.60 3.97 0.82
CA GLY A 10 -6.89 4.43 2.03
C GLY A 10 -6.88 3.40 3.16
N LEU A 11 -7.84 2.48 3.16
CA LEU A 11 -7.95 1.44 4.18
C LEU A 11 -6.97 0.30 3.92
N HIS A 12 -6.51 -0.34 5.00
CA HIS A 12 -5.81 -1.61 4.91
C HIS A 12 -6.82 -2.75 4.68
N ARG A 13 -6.34 -3.85 4.14
CA ARG A 13 -7.18 -5.01 3.83
C ARG A 13 -7.86 -5.60 5.06
N SER A 14 -7.16 -5.72 6.17
CA SER A 14 -7.73 -6.17 7.45
C SER A 14 -8.83 -5.24 7.96
N GLU A 15 -8.68 -3.93 7.73
CA GLU A 15 -9.70 -2.92 8.03
C GLU A 15 -10.91 -3.14 7.14
N THR A 16 -10.71 -3.32 5.82
CA THR A 16 -11.77 -3.63 4.86
C THR A 16 -12.49 -4.93 5.22
N LYS A 17 -11.75 -6.02 5.50
CA LYS A 17 -12.34 -7.29 5.98
C LYS A 17 -13.18 -7.10 7.24
N THR A 18 -12.70 -6.29 8.19
CA THR A 18 -13.43 -6.00 9.43
C THR A 18 -14.71 -5.22 9.15
N ILE A 19 -14.67 -4.27 8.23
CA ILE A 19 -15.84 -3.51 7.78
C ILE A 19 -16.87 -4.42 7.11
N ASP A 20 -16.45 -5.34 6.24
CA ASP A 20 -17.33 -6.32 5.60
C ASP A 20 -18.03 -7.22 6.62
N MET A 21 -17.29 -7.65 7.66
CA MET A 21 -17.88 -8.39 8.77
C MET A 21 -18.90 -7.54 9.57
N MET A 22 -18.62 -6.24 9.79
CA MET A 22 -19.59 -5.31 10.39
C MET A 22 -20.85 -5.20 9.55
N VAL A 23 -20.72 -5.11 8.22
CA VAL A 23 -21.87 -5.07 7.29
C VAL A 23 -22.74 -6.32 7.42
N GLN A 24 -22.13 -7.49 7.54
CA GLN A 24 -22.84 -8.77 7.62
C GLN A 24 -23.48 -9.02 9.00
N GLN A 25 -22.86 -8.59 10.09
CA GLN A 25 -23.23 -8.98 11.44
C GLN A 25 -23.99 -7.91 12.23
N LEU A 26 -23.85 -6.62 11.86
CA LEU A 26 -24.55 -5.53 12.54
C LEU A 26 -25.97 -5.33 11.99
N PRO A 27 -26.90 -4.76 12.79
CA PRO A 27 -28.32 -4.66 12.43
C PRO A 27 -28.59 -3.95 11.11
N ASP A 28 -29.52 -4.43 10.29
CA ASP A 28 -29.90 -3.82 9.01
C ASP A 28 -30.51 -2.41 9.15
N SER A 29 -30.96 -2.05 10.34
CA SER A 29 -31.45 -0.72 10.65
C SER A 29 -30.35 0.30 10.88
N TRP A 30 -29.09 -0.13 11.00
CA TRP A 30 -27.94 0.76 11.15
C TRP A 30 -27.35 1.13 9.79
N PHE A 31 -26.69 2.29 9.76
CA PHE A 31 -26.01 2.75 8.56
C PHE A 31 -24.54 3.04 8.86
N GLY A 32 -23.63 2.81 7.92
CA GLY A 32 -22.21 3.04 8.11
C GLY A 32 -21.53 3.73 6.94
N TYR A 33 -20.45 4.42 7.25
CA TYR A 33 -19.48 4.98 6.31
C TYR A 33 -18.09 4.46 6.62
N ALA A 34 -17.21 4.35 5.61
CA ALA A 34 -15.80 4.09 5.85
C ALA A 34 -14.88 4.78 4.85
N GLY A 35 -13.63 4.91 5.30
CA GLY A 35 -12.56 5.49 4.50
C GLY A 35 -12.81 6.95 4.17
N LEU A 36 -13.02 7.80 5.18
CA LEU A 36 -13.28 9.22 4.96
C LEU A 36 -12.25 10.12 5.66
N VAL A 37 -12.13 11.33 5.12
CA VAL A 37 -11.50 12.47 5.77
C VAL A 37 -12.52 13.59 5.88
N VAL A 38 -12.77 14.05 7.10
CA VAL A 38 -13.62 15.24 7.36
C VAL A 38 -12.73 16.42 7.70
N THR A 39 -12.94 17.56 7.03
CA THR A 39 -12.14 18.77 7.23
C THR A 39 -12.96 19.85 7.92
N ASP A 40 -12.39 20.46 8.96
CA ASP A 40 -12.94 21.62 9.65
C ASP A 40 -11.89 22.75 9.81
N SER A 41 -12.19 23.77 10.60
CA SER A 41 -11.27 24.89 10.88
C SER A 41 -10.02 24.49 11.67
N GLN A 42 -10.01 23.33 12.31
CA GLN A 42 -8.89 22.80 13.09
C GLN A 42 -8.01 21.80 12.30
N GLY A 43 -8.40 21.50 11.05
CA GLY A 43 -7.69 20.56 10.17
C GLY A 43 -8.52 19.34 9.79
N SER A 44 -7.85 18.32 9.32
CA SER A 44 -8.48 17.09 8.83
C SER A 44 -8.60 16.03 9.92
N MET A 45 -9.67 15.25 9.88
CA MET A 45 -9.94 14.09 10.73
C MET A 45 -10.11 12.86 9.83
N GLU A 46 -9.24 11.90 9.96
CA GLU A 46 -9.38 10.60 9.29
C GLU A 46 -10.34 9.71 10.06
N ILE A 47 -11.21 9.02 9.34
CA ILE A 47 -12.26 8.15 9.89
C ILE A 47 -12.21 6.84 9.13
N ASP A 48 -11.77 5.77 9.79
CA ASP A 48 -11.74 4.43 9.21
C ASP A 48 -13.15 3.89 9.03
N ALA A 49 -13.97 3.96 10.12
CA ALA A 49 -15.39 3.64 10.05
C ALA A 49 -16.24 4.54 10.96
N LEU A 50 -17.45 4.84 10.50
CA LEU A 50 -18.48 5.53 11.26
C LEU A 50 -19.76 4.71 11.19
N ILE A 51 -20.40 4.44 12.34
CA ILE A 51 -21.63 3.65 12.42
C ILE A 51 -22.72 4.52 13.06
N ILE A 52 -23.86 4.63 12.37
CA ILE A 52 -25.04 5.38 12.82
C ILE A 52 -26.02 4.37 13.40
N THR A 53 -26.16 4.38 14.71
CA THR A 53 -27.05 3.49 15.47
C THR A 53 -28.40 4.17 15.78
N ALA A 54 -29.22 3.52 16.61
CA ALA A 54 -30.51 4.08 17.02
C ALA A 54 -30.41 5.23 18.03
N ASP A 55 -29.28 5.39 18.73
CA ASP A 55 -29.15 6.39 19.80
C ASP A 55 -27.88 7.22 19.76
N ARG A 56 -26.91 6.84 18.90
CA ARG A 56 -25.62 7.55 18.77
C ARG A 56 -24.90 7.25 17.46
N LEU A 57 -23.80 7.94 17.24
CA LEU A 57 -22.81 7.60 16.22
C LEU A 57 -21.59 6.99 16.89
N LEU A 58 -21.06 5.90 16.35
CA LEU A 58 -19.81 5.27 16.77
C LEU A 58 -18.73 5.64 15.76
N LEU A 59 -17.73 6.39 16.21
CA LEU A 59 -16.52 6.68 15.44
C LEU A 59 -15.49 5.61 15.75
N VAL A 60 -15.19 4.77 14.79
CA VAL A 60 -14.38 3.58 14.98
C VAL A 60 -13.01 3.77 14.30
N GLU A 61 -11.96 3.58 15.08
CA GLU A 61 -10.58 3.43 14.60
C GLU A 61 -10.27 1.95 14.47
N LEU A 62 -9.78 1.52 13.33
CA LEU A 62 -9.35 0.15 13.08
C LEU A 62 -7.83 0.07 13.20
N LYS A 63 -7.31 -0.96 13.88
CA LYS A 63 -5.87 -1.18 14.04
C LYS A 63 -5.51 -2.64 13.87
N GLU A 64 -4.75 -2.96 12.84
CA GLU A 64 -4.17 -4.29 12.67
C GLU A 64 -2.90 -4.46 13.49
N TRP A 65 -3.07 -4.58 14.79
CA TRP A 65 -1.95 -4.80 15.69
C TRP A 65 -1.93 -6.22 16.23
N ASN A 66 -0.71 -6.77 16.27
CA ASN A 66 -0.45 -8.12 16.75
C ASN A 66 0.46 -8.09 17.99
N GLY A 67 0.29 -9.09 18.86
CA GLY A 67 1.08 -9.22 20.08
C GLY A 67 0.57 -8.37 21.24
N THR A 68 1.47 -7.95 22.12
CA THR A 68 1.10 -7.27 23.37
C THR A 68 1.03 -5.77 23.19
N ILE A 69 -0.10 -5.17 23.62
CA ILE A 69 -0.26 -3.71 23.70
C ILE A 69 -0.15 -3.28 25.16
N THR A 70 0.63 -2.24 25.43
CA THR A 70 0.77 -1.62 26.74
C THR A 70 0.62 -0.11 26.65
N TYR A 71 0.37 0.54 27.78
CA TYR A 71 0.16 1.98 27.88
C TYR A 71 1.08 2.58 28.94
N GLU A 72 1.78 3.66 28.57
CA GLU A 72 2.64 4.41 29.48
C GLU A 72 2.69 5.88 29.05
N GLY A 73 2.47 6.80 30.01
CA GLY A 73 2.61 8.23 29.77
C GLY A 73 1.75 8.81 28.65
N GLY A 74 0.54 8.30 28.42
CA GLY A 74 -0.33 8.74 27.33
C GLY A 74 -0.02 8.13 25.95
N LYS A 75 0.94 7.22 25.89
CA LYS A 75 1.38 6.55 24.65
C LYS A 75 1.08 5.07 24.70
N TRP A 76 0.79 4.51 23.53
CA TRP A 76 0.67 3.07 23.35
C TRP A 76 1.98 2.47 22.84
N PHE A 77 2.25 1.26 23.29
CA PHE A 77 3.40 0.45 22.86
C PHE A 77 2.88 -0.88 22.35
N GLN A 78 3.47 -1.37 21.27
CA GLN A 78 3.23 -2.69 20.73
C GLN A 78 4.53 -3.49 20.82
N ASN A 79 4.51 -4.62 21.50
CA ASN A 79 5.70 -5.46 21.74
C ASN A 79 6.89 -4.63 22.29
N GLY A 80 6.61 -3.71 23.22
CA GLY A 80 7.61 -2.81 23.81
C GLY A 80 8.07 -1.64 22.93
N LYS A 81 7.65 -1.56 21.65
CA LYS A 81 7.99 -0.45 20.75
C LYS A 81 6.94 0.65 20.81
N PRO A 82 7.32 1.93 20.94
CA PRO A 82 6.36 3.03 21.02
C PRO A 82 5.61 3.21 19.69
N ARG A 83 4.28 3.36 19.76
CA ARG A 83 3.38 3.62 18.63
C ARG A 83 2.80 5.04 18.64
N GLY A 84 3.19 5.86 19.60
CA GLY A 84 2.76 7.25 19.70
C GLY A 84 1.59 7.45 20.67
N LYS A 85 0.87 8.57 20.51
CA LYS A 85 -0.31 8.92 21.32
C LYS A 85 -1.39 7.85 21.19
N SER A 86 -2.14 7.60 22.26
CA SER A 86 -3.25 6.66 22.26
C SER A 86 -4.23 6.90 21.09
N PRO A 87 -4.48 5.88 20.24
CA PRO A 87 -5.49 5.99 19.17
C PRO A 87 -6.88 6.36 19.72
N TYR A 88 -7.26 5.83 20.87
CA TYR A 88 -8.52 6.19 21.53
C TYR A 88 -8.58 7.68 21.88
N GLN A 89 -7.52 8.26 22.46
CA GLN A 89 -7.50 9.68 22.80
C GLN A 89 -7.61 10.56 21.54
N ILE A 90 -6.93 10.21 20.47
CA ILE A 90 -7.03 10.90 19.18
C ILE A 90 -8.47 10.86 18.67
N LYS A 91 -9.07 9.67 18.63
CA LYS A 91 -10.44 9.51 18.11
C LYS A 91 -11.50 10.14 19.01
N ARG A 92 -11.27 10.20 20.31
CA ARG A 92 -12.15 10.95 21.23
C ARG A 92 -12.17 12.44 20.92
N GLU A 93 -11.04 13.03 20.59
CA GLU A 93 -10.94 14.42 20.12
C GLU A 93 -11.69 14.59 18.78
N HIS A 94 -11.50 13.64 17.84
CA HIS A 94 -12.22 13.64 16.56
C HIS A 94 -13.74 13.47 16.74
N ALA A 95 -14.18 12.60 17.63
CA ALA A 95 -15.60 12.41 17.94
C ALA A 95 -16.27 13.69 18.46
N LEU A 96 -15.57 14.45 19.32
CA LEU A 96 -16.06 15.73 19.80
C LEU A 96 -16.15 16.77 18.67
N ARG A 97 -15.16 16.86 17.82
CA ARG A 97 -15.15 17.76 16.65
C ARG A 97 -16.27 17.41 15.68
N LEU A 98 -16.39 16.12 15.31
CA LEU A 98 -17.44 15.62 14.43
C LEU A 98 -18.84 15.89 15.02
N LYS A 99 -19.02 15.65 16.32
CA LYS A 99 -20.25 16.00 17.03
C LYS A 99 -20.61 17.46 16.83
N ASN A 100 -19.66 18.38 17.05
CA ASN A 100 -19.91 19.82 16.94
C ASN A 100 -20.31 20.23 15.52
N LEU A 101 -19.63 19.68 14.50
CA LEU A 101 -19.97 19.93 13.09
C LEU A 101 -21.38 19.46 12.74
N LEU A 102 -21.72 18.23 13.12
CA LEU A 102 -23.05 17.65 12.85
C LEU A 102 -24.15 18.34 13.70
N GLN A 103 -23.84 18.70 14.94
CA GLN A 103 -24.79 19.36 15.84
C GLN A 103 -25.22 20.72 15.29
N GLU A 104 -24.29 21.48 14.69
CA GLU A 104 -24.61 22.76 14.06
C GLU A 104 -25.63 22.58 12.94
N GLU A 105 -25.43 21.58 12.07
CA GLU A 105 -26.36 21.28 10.98
C GLU A 105 -27.72 20.75 11.47
N LEU A 106 -27.70 19.86 12.45
CA LEU A 106 -28.91 19.21 12.98
C LEU A 106 -29.73 20.16 13.85
N SER A 107 -29.08 20.99 14.69
CA SER A 107 -29.77 21.97 15.55
C SER A 107 -30.51 22.98 14.73
N ARG A 108 -29.92 23.48 13.62
CA ARG A 108 -30.56 24.44 12.72
C ARG A 108 -31.84 23.88 12.08
N LYS A 109 -31.84 22.56 11.76
CA LYS A 109 -32.93 21.91 11.04
C LYS A 109 -33.98 21.27 11.96
N LEU A 110 -33.54 20.69 13.10
CA LEU A 110 -34.39 19.80 13.90
C LEU A 110 -34.38 20.07 15.40
N GLY A 111 -33.56 21.01 15.92
CA GLY A 111 -33.39 21.19 17.36
C GLY A 111 -32.86 19.95 18.08
N TYR A 112 -31.90 19.29 17.50
CA TYR A 112 -31.56 17.91 17.80
C TYR A 112 -30.25 17.75 18.60
N PHE A 113 -30.22 16.86 19.58
CA PHE A 113 -29.01 16.45 20.30
C PHE A 113 -28.40 15.21 19.64
N LEU A 114 -27.10 15.25 19.40
CA LEU A 114 -26.35 14.12 18.85
C LEU A 114 -25.24 13.72 19.80
N HIS A 115 -25.09 12.40 20.03
CA HIS A 115 -23.95 11.83 20.72
C HIS A 115 -23.03 11.11 19.72
N VAL A 116 -21.74 11.39 19.78
CA VAL A 116 -20.70 10.71 19.00
C VAL A 116 -19.70 10.12 19.98
N GLU A 117 -19.48 8.81 19.90
CA GLU A 117 -18.62 8.06 20.80
C GLU A 117 -17.49 7.41 20.02
N ALA A 118 -16.25 7.49 20.54
CA ALA A 118 -15.07 6.94 19.91
C ALA A 118 -14.80 5.52 20.41
N HIS A 119 -14.46 4.63 19.48
CA HIS A 119 -14.02 3.26 19.75
C HIS A 119 -12.77 2.93 18.96
N VAL A 120 -11.96 2.01 19.48
CA VAL A 120 -10.83 1.39 18.77
C VAL A 120 -11.09 -0.09 18.65
N VAL A 121 -10.96 -0.64 17.46
CA VAL A 121 -11.11 -2.06 17.18
C VAL A 121 -9.79 -2.63 16.71
N LEU A 122 -9.29 -3.61 17.46
CA LEU A 122 -8.07 -4.34 17.16
C LEU A 122 -8.41 -5.47 16.18
N CYS A 123 -8.00 -5.30 14.93
CA CYS A 123 -8.30 -6.23 13.82
C CYS A 123 -7.32 -7.41 13.77
N GLY A 124 -6.12 -7.26 14.37
CA GLY A 124 -5.12 -8.31 14.53
C GLY A 124 -5.37 -9.20 15.75
N ASN A 125 -4.34 -9.84 16.23
CA ASN A 125 -4.42 -10.74 17.40
C ASN A 125 -4.10 -10.05 18.74
N ALA A 126 -3.86 -8.76 18.77
CA ALA A 126 -3.64 -8.02 20.00
C ALA A 126 -4.95 -7.84 20.79
N GLY A 127 -4.83 -7.82 22.12
CA GLY A 127 -5.95 -7.60 23.03
C GLY A 127 -5.78 -6.34 23.91
N PRO A 128 -6.88 -5.82 24.51
CA PRO A 128 -6.88 -4.60 25.31
C PRO A 128 -6.54 -4.83 26.80
N GLU A 129 -6.12 -6.04 27.22
CA GLU A 129 -6.04 -6.47 28.62
C GLU A 129 -5.10 -5.61 29.46
N ASN A 130 -4.00 -5.13 28.86
CA ASN A 130 -2.96 -4.35 29.53
C ASN A 130 -3.17 -2.83 29.40
N LEU A 131 -4.32 -2.39 28.86
CA LEU A 131 -4.67 -0.99 28.81
C LEU A 131 -5.32 -0.54 30.11
N PRO A 132 -5.17 0.76 30.50
CA PRO A 132 -5.84 1.30 31.69
C PRO A 132 -7.38 1.26 31.52
N THR A 133 -8.09 1.08 32.62
CA THR A 133 -9.58 0.98 32.62
C THR A 133 -10.26 2.13 31.88
N SER A 134 -9.67 3.33 31.92
CA SER A 134 -10.19 4.51 31.22
C SER A 134 -10.19 4.39 29.69
N GLU A 135 -9.31 3.59 29.13
CA GLU A 135 -9.24 3.33 27.68
C GLU A 135 -9.80 1.95 27.32
N ARG A 136 -9.49 0.92 28.10
CA ARG A 136 -9.91 -0.47 27.86
C ARG A 136 -11.39 -0.62 27.55
N ARG A 137 -12.23 0.20 28.16
CA ARG A 137 -13.68 0.20 27.95
C ARG A 137 -14.09 0.55 26.52
N PHE A 138 -13.26 1.27 25.77
CA PHE A 138 -13.53 1.74 24.42
C PHE A 138 -12.62 1.06 23.38
N VAL A 139 -11.84 0.09 23.83
CA VAL A 139 -10.94 -0.67 22.98
C VAL A 139 -11.37 -2.13 23.01
N HIS A 140 -11.63 -2.70 21.85
CA HIS A 140 -12.21 -4.03 21.69
C HIS A 140 -11.38 -4.86 20.71
N THR A 141 -11.39 -6.16 20.89
CA THR A 141 -11.04 -7.05 19.79
C THR A 141 -12.12 -6.98 18.71
N ARG A 142 -11.80 -7.36 17.48
CA ARG A 142 -12.77 -7.41 16.38
C ARG A 142 -13.99 -8.25 16.75
N ASP A 143 -13.77 -9.45 17.27
CA ASP A 143 -14.86 -10.39 17.58
C ASP A 143 -15.75 -9.87 18.71
N GLU A 144 -15.16 -9.22 19.73
CA GLU A 144 -15.92 -8.55 20.79
C GLU A 144 -16.78 -7.41 20.24
N PHE A 145 -16.22 -6.54 19.42
CA PHE A 145 -16.93 -5.41 18.84
C PHE A 145 -18.10 -5.85 17.95
N LEU A 146 -17.93 -6.89 17.15
CA LEU A 146 -19.00 -7.40 16.29
C LEU A 146 -20.23 -7.90 17.07
N THR A 147 -20.07 -8.23 18.36
CA THR A 147 -21.22 -8.63 19.20
C THR A 147 -22.18 -7.49 19.52
N ILE A 148 -21.81 -6.21 19.30
CA ILE A 148 -22.70 -5.05 19.56
C ILE A 148 -23.99 -5.09 18.72
N GLY A 149 -24.02 -5.88 17.65
CA GLY A 149 -25.26 -6.14 16.90
C GLY A 149 -26.37 -6.79 17.73
N LYS A 150 -26.02 -7.42 18.87
CA LYS A 150 -26.99 -8.04 19.78
C LYS A 150 -27.36 -7.02 20.87
N PRO A 151 -28.65 -6.70 21.10
CA PRO A 151 -29.08 -5.64 22.03
C PRO A 151 -28.43 -5.69 23.41
N LYS A 152 -28.41 -6.91 24.02
CA LYS A 152 -27.82 -7.11 25.35
C LYS A 152 -26.30 -6.81 25.38
N HIS A 153 -25.58 -7.08 24.31
CA HIS A 153 -24.15 -6.80 24.22
C HIS A 153 -23.91 -5.32 23.91
N TYR A 154 -24.77 -4.70 23.10
CA TYR A 154 -24.73 -3.26 22.85
C TYR A 154 -24.83 -2.47 24.15
N ASP A 155 -25.80 -2.82 25.01
CA ASP A 155 -25.98 -2.19 26.32
C ASP A 155 -24.73 -2.32 27.21
N ASN A 156 -24.03 -3.43 27.15
CA ASN A 156 -22.84 -3.68 27.98
C ASN A 156 -21.56 -3.02 27.44
N LEU A 157 -21.35 -3.04 26.14
CA LEU A 157 -20.07 -2.60 25.52
C LEU A 157 -20.08 -1.14 25.07
N VAL A 158 -21.22 -0.65 24.61
CA VAL A 158 -21.34 0.67 24.01
C VAL A 158 -22.17 1.59 24.89
N GLN A 159 -23.34 1.12 25.33
CA GLN A 159 -24.35 1.96 25.97
C GLN A 159 -24.17 2.04 27.49
N THR A 160 -23.18 2.77 27.95
CA THR A 160 -23.04 3.07 29.39
C THR A 160 -24.09 4.08 29.87
N THR A 161 -24.62 4.90 28.95
CA THR A 161 -25.75 5.80 29.16
C THR A 161 -26.71 5.60 28.00
N ASN A 162 -27.94 5.23 28.30
CA ASN A 162 -28.97 5.10 27.28
C ASN A 162 -29.50 6.49 26.90
N PHE A 163 -29.23 6.92 25.68
CA PHE A 163 -29.70 8.20 25.14
C PHE A 163 -31.02 8.10 24.39
N ALA A 164 -31.58 6.89 24.23
CA ALA A 164 -32.84 6.70 23.48
C ALA A 164 -34.00 7.53 24.06
N HIS A 165 -34.00 7.78 25.35
CA HIS A 165 -35.00 8.61 26.04
C HIS A 165 -34.93 10.11 25.68
N LEU A 166 -33.82 10.56 25.09
CA LEU A 166 -33.67 11.96 24.64
C LEU A 166 -34.38 12.22 23.30
N PHE A 167 -34.79 11.13 22.60
CA PHE A 167 -35.48 11.27 21.34
C PHE A 167 -36.99 11.16 21.57
N GLU A 168 -37.71 12.21 21.19
CA GLU A 168 -39.17 12.24 21.24
C GLU A 168 -39.81 11.36 20.17
N GLY A 169 -39.63 10.05 20.29
CA GLY A 169 -40.12 9.05 19.36
C GLY A 169 -39.02 8.52 18.40
N GLU A 170 -39.31 7.35 17.82
CA GLU A 170 -38.34 6.64 16.97
C GLU A 170 -37.93 7.40 15.69
N HIS A 171 -38.83 8.26 15.19
CA HIS A 171 -38.56 9.08 14.00
C HIS A 171 -37.49 10.13 14.20
N LYS A 172 -37.15 10.49 15.44
CA LYS A 172 -36.05 11.41 15.77
C LYS A 172 -34.72 10.70 16.07
N ARG A 173 -34.65 9.38 16.01
CA ARG A 173 -33.40 8.61 16.19
C ARG A 173 -32.41 8.89 15.07
N PRO A 174 -31.08 8.83 15.31
CA PRO A 174 -30.05 9.07 14.28
C PRO A 174 -30.24 8.26 12.99
N ASN A 175 -30.62 6.99 13.11
CA ASN A 175 -30.85 6.09 11.99
C ASN A 175 -32.30 6.13 11.42
N SER A 176 -33.14 7.08 11.85
CA SER A 176 -34.51 7.20 11.35
C SER A 176 -34.58 7.75 9.94
N THR A 177 -35.72 7.51 9.26
CA THR A 177 -35.98 8.04 7.91
C THR A 177 -36.03 9.56 7.84
N GLN A 178 -36.15 10.26 8.96
CA GLN A 178 -36.18 11.74 9.02
C GLN A 178 -34.77 12.33 9.28
N VAL A 179 -33.99 11.69 10.13
CA VAL A 179 -32.68 12.22 10.58
C VAL A 179 -31.53 11.72 9.70
N LEU A 180 -31.54 10.44 9.35
CA LEU A 180 -30.46 9.84 8.56
C LEU A 180 -30.17 10.59 7.25
N PRO A 181 -31.18 11.02 6.44
CA PRO A 181 -30.87 11.77 5.21
C PRO A 181 -30.15 13.10 5.45
N ILE A 182 -30.34 13.73 6.62
CA ILE A 182 -29.65 14.98 6.96
C ILE A 182 -28.19 14.69 7.31
N ILE A 183 -27.93 13.60 8.04
CA ILE A 183 -26.57 13.13 8.32
C ILE A 183 -25.87 12.72 7.03
N GLN A 184 -26.55 12.00 6.15
CA GLN A 184 -26.03 11.58 4.84
C GLN A 184 -25.67 12.80 3.97
N ALA A 185 -26.53 13.80 3.91
CA ALA A 185 -26.24 15.03 3.16
C ALA A 185 -24.99 15.79 3.67
N PHE A 186 -24.63 15.65 4.94
CA PHE A 186 -23.35 16.17 5.46
C PHE A 186 -22.18 15.38 4.91
N PHE A 187 -22.27 14.02 4.91
CA PHE A 187 -21.19 13.15 4.43
C PHE A 187 -21.04 13.15 2.90
N ASP A 188 -22.08 13.50 2.17
CA ASP A 188 -22.03 13.73 0.72
C ASP A 188 -21.56 15.15 0.35
N GLY A 189 -21.28 15.98 1.36
CA GLY A 189 -20.91 17.38 1.20
C GLY A 189 -19.40 17.61 0.99
N PRO A 190 -19.01 18.87 0.64
CA PRO A 190 -17.64 19.20 0.25
C PRO A 190 -16.61 19.13 1.39
N LYS A 191 -17.05 19.03 2.65
CA LYS A 191 -16.17 18.86 3.82
C LYS A 191 -15.65 17.44 3.97
N VAL A 192 -16.21 16.49 3.23
CA VAL A 192 -15.87 15.07 3.30
C VAL A 192 -15.16 14.65 2.02
N LYS A 193 -14.04 13.96 2.17
CA LYS A 193 -13.23 13.44 1.06
C LYS A 193 -12.93 11.97 1.29
N PRO A 194 -12.63 11.21 0.24
CA PRO A 194 -12.07 9.87 0.37
C PRO A 194 -10.80 9.86 1.21
N LEU A 195 -10.62 8.81 2.01
CA LEU A 195 -9.37 8.56 2.72
C LEU A 195 -8.28 8.25 1.68
N PRO A 196 -7.22 9.05 1.59
CA PRO A 196 -6.17 8.83 0.61
C PRO A 196 -5.33 7.59 0.95
N LEU A 197 -4.86 6.92 -0.09
CA LEU A 197 -3.80 5.92 0.07
C LEU A 197 -2.54 6.62 0.58
N LYS A 198 -2.00 6.14 1.67
CA LYS A 198 -0.80 6.72 2.30
C LYS A 198 0.04 5.67 3.01
N GLU A 199 1.31 6.01 3.16
CA GLU A 199 2.25 5.30 4.03
C GLU A 199 3.14 6.33 4.73
N ASN A 200 3.25 6.23 6.06
CA ASN A 200 3.87 7.26 6.89
C ASN A 200 3.28 8.66 6.60
N ASP A 201 4.13 9.63 6.28
CA ASP A 201 3.74 11.01 5.94
C ASP A 201 3.64 11.27 4.43
N TYR A 202 3.63 10.22 3.60
CA TYR A 202 3.49 10.33 2.15
C TYR A 202 2.08 9.95 1.70
N ILE A 203 1.51 10.77 0.84
CA ILE A 203 0.19 10.58 0.24
C ILE A 203 0.38 10.21 -1.23
N ALA A 204 -0.19 9.09 -1.62
CA ALA A 204 -0.14 8.61 -3.00
C ALA A 204 -1.10 9.37 -3.91
N ASN A 205 -0.77 9.41 -5.20
CA ASN A 205 -1.71 9.85 -6.23
C ASN A 205 -2.91 8.88 -6.30
N GLU A 206 -4.04 9.35 -6.83
CA GLU A 206 -5.27 8.55 -6.93
C GLU A 206 -5.12 7.31 -7.82
N LYS A 207 -4.26 7.39 -8.83
CA LYS A 207 -4.08 6.30 -9.80
C LYS A 207 -2.66 5.76 -9.74
N PRO A 208 -2.51 4.44 -9.82
CA PRO A 208 -1.19 3.84 -10.00
C PRO A 208 -0.62 4.28 -11.35
N PHE A 209 0.69 4.45 -11.41
CA PHE A 209 1.39 4.62 -12.68
C PHE A 209 1.88 3.28 -13.25
N PHE A 210 1.89 2.24 -12.42
CA PHE A 210 2.15 0.87 -12.81
C PHE A 210 1.28 -0.08 -12.00
N SER A 211 0.77 -1.14 -12.67
CA SER A 211 0.13 -2.28 -12.02
C SER A 211 0.71 -3.55 -12.61
N HIS A 212 1.09 -4.46 -11.74
CA HIS A 212 1.64 -5.76 -12.15
C HIS A 212 0.63 -6.52 -13.04
N PRO A 213 1.06 -7.21 -14.11
CA PRO A 213 0.17 -7.93 -15.03
C PRO A 213 -0.80 -8.89 -14.33
N HIS A 214 -0.36 -9.54 -13.25
CA HIS A 214 -1.18 -10.42 -12.41
C HIS A 214 -1.82 -9.70 -11.21
N ASN A 215 -1.81 -8.35 -11.17
CA ASN A 215 -2.37 -7.52 -10.09
C ASN A 215 -1.80 -7.81 -8.68
N ILE A 216 -0.61 -8.39 -8.58
CA ILE A 216 0.02 -8.75 -7.30
C ILE A 216 0.47 -7.49 -6.56
N TYR A 217 0.84 -6.43 -7.28
CA TYR A 217 1.15 -5.13 -6.70
C TYR A 217 0.82 -3.98 -7.66
N SER A 218 0.70 -2.79 -7.08
CA SER A 218 0.57 -1.54 -7.81
C SER A 218 1.51 -0.49 -7.25
N GLU A 219 2.00 0.40 -8.11
CA GLU A 219 2.94 1.46 -7.77
C GLU A 219 2.34 2.84 -8.00
N PHE A 220 2.53 3.70 -7.01
CA PHE A 220 1.99 5.06 -6.99
C PHE A 220 3.11 6.06 -6.77
N ARG A 221 3.05 7.18 -7.46
CA ARG A 221 3.82 8.35 -7.08
C ARG A 221 3.21 8.93 -5.81
N ALA A 222 4.05 9.23 -4.81
CA ALA A 222 3.63 9.81 -3.55
C ALA A 222 4.39 11.10 -3.26
N GLY A 223 3.73 12.01 -2.54
CA GLY A 223 4.31 13.26 -2.06
C GLY A 223 4.22 13.35 -0.54
N HIS A 224 5.26 13.88 0.10
CA HIS A 224 5.22 14.11 1.55
C HIS A 224 4.23 15.24 1.87
N LYS A 225 3.35 15.01 2.86
CA LYS A 225 2.24 15.91 3.20
C LYS A 225 2.67 17.35 3.55
N ASP A 226 3.83 17.51 4.20
CA ASP A 226 4.33 18.79 4.69
C ASP A 226 5.50 19.34 3.85
N ASN A 227 6.03 18.58 2.88
CA ASN A 227 7.18 19.00 2.08
C ASN A 227 7.07 18.53 0.63
N ALA A 228 6.62 19.44 -0.24
CA ALA A 228 6.47 19.18 -1.67
C ALA A 228 7.78 18.81 -2.41
N LEU A 229 8.93 18.97 -1.75
CA LEU A 229 10.24 18.58 -2.32
C LEU A 229 10.51 17.09 -2.16
N HIS A 230 9.90 16.45 -1.16
CA HIS A 230 10.08 15.04 -0.90
C HIS A 230 9.05 14.24 -1.69
N ARG A 231 9.55 13.39 -2.57
CA ARG A 231 8.77 12.49 -3.42
C ARG A 231 9.01 11.06 -3.00
N GLY A 232 8.04 10.20 -3.23
CA GLY A 232 8.12 8.78 -2.93
C GLY A 232 7.54 7.93 -4.05
N LEU A 233 7.99 6.69 -4.07
CA LEU A 233 7.35 5.56 -4.73
C LEU A 233 6.66 4.75 -3.64
N LEU A 234 5.34 4.63 -3.70
CA LEU A 234 4.58 3.75 -2.83
C LEU A 234 4.15 2.52 -3.64
N ARG A 235 4.61 1.34 -3.22
CA ARG A 235 4.15 0.04 -3.73
C ARG A 235 3.17 -0.57 -2.74
N THR A 236 2.03 -1.02 -3.23
CA THR A 236 1.03 -1.76 -2.45
C THR A 236 0.92 -3.17 -2.99
N TRP A 237 1.05 -4.15 -2.11
CA TRP A 237 0.90 -5.56 -2.45
C TRP A 237 -0.55 -6.01 -2.30
N ASP A 238 -1.00 -6.92 -3.16
CA ASP A 238 -2.25 -7.66 -3.08
C ASP A 238 -1.98 -9.14 -3.30
N PHE A 239 -1.64 -9.84 -2.23
CA PHE A 239 -1.26 -11.25 -2.31
C PHE A 239 -2.45 -12.21 -2.53
N ASP A 240 -3.72 -11.76 -2.43
CA ASP A 240 -4.84 -12.59 -2.86
C ASP A 240 -4.83 -12.86 -4.37
N ALA A 241 -4.18 -11.98 -5.14
CA ALA A 241 -3.99 -12.17 -6.57
C ALA A 241 -3.14 -13.42 -6.91
N LEU A 242 -2.35 -13.94 -5.96
CA LEU A 242 -1.62 -15.20 -6.13
C LEU A 242 -2.54 -16.43 -6.18
N GLY A 243 -3.82 -16.28 -5.78
CA GLY A 243 -4.80 -17.36 -5.75
C GLY A 243 -4.72 -18.26 -4.51
N VAL A 244 -5.72 -19.13 -4.36
CA VAL A 244 -5.92 -19.97 -3.16
C VAL A 244 -4.75 -20.93 -2.91
N ALA A 245 -4.09 -21.42 -3.96
CA ALA A 245 -2.96 -22.33 -3.85
C ALA A 245 -1.73 -21.72 -3.16
N HIS A 246 -1.62 -20.39 -3.15
CA HIS A 246 -0.50 -19.63 -2.59
C HIS A 246 -0.94 -18.64 -1.51
N ALA A 247 -2.13 -18.83 -0.93
CA ALA A 247 -2.66 -17.96 0.13
C ALA A 247 -2.01 -18.17 1.50
N GLU A 248 -1.04 -19.07 1.62
CA GLU A 248 -0.33 -19.33 2.87
C GLU A 248 0.54 -18.14 3.26
N GLN A 249 0.47 -17.78 4.54
CA GLN A 249 1.25 -16.69 5.11
C GLN A 249 2.76 -16.82 4.85
N SER A 250 3.29 -18.03 4.87
CA SER A 250 4.70 -18.32 4.59
C SER A 250 5.13 -17.87 3.19
N ILE A 251 4.28 -18.01 2.19
CA ILE A 251 4.59 -17.69 0.79
C ILE A 251 4.58 -16.18 0.57
N TRP A 252 3.47 -15.50 0.88
CA TRP A 252 3.39 -14.06 0.64
C TRP A 252 4.30 -13.24 1.56
N ALA A 253 4.54 -13.72 2.80
CA ALA A 253 5.52 -13.10 3.68
C ALA A 253 6.94 -13.23 3.12
N GLU A 254 7.29 -14.37 2.51
CA GLU A 254 8.59 -14.56 1.86
C GLU A 254 8.79 -13.58 0.70
N ILE A 255 7.77 -13.35 -0.13
CA ILE A 255 7.81 -12.38 -1.22
C ILE A 255 7.99 -10.96 -0.67
N ALA A 256 7.14 -10.54 0.28
CA ALA A 256 7.17 -9.21 0.86
C ALA A 256 8.49 -8.88 1.58
N LEU A 257 9.10 -9.88 2.23
CA LEU A 257 10.35 -9.70 2.96
C LEU A 257 11.59 -9.71 2.06
N ARG A 258 11.45 -10.10 0.80
CA ARG A 258 12.60 -10.28 -0.09
C ARG A 258 13.33 -8.96 -0.37
N GLU A 259 12.61 -7.88 -0.62
CA GLU A 259 13.17 -6.53 -0.78
C GLU A 259 14.04 -6.12 0.42
N THR A 260 13.52 -6.29 1.63
CA THR A 260 14.26 -5.99 2.87
C THR A 260 15.49 -6.89 3.04
N ARG A 261 15.40 -8.16 2.66
CA ARG A 261 16.53 -9.10 2.75
C ARG A 261 17.64 -8.78 1.77
N VAL A 262 17.27 -8.48 0.52
CA VAL A 262 18.24 -7.99 -0.49
C VAL A 262 18.91 -6.72 0.00
N GLY A 263 18.12 -5.74 0.46
CA GLY A 263 18.65 -4.49 1.02
C GLY A 263 19.63 -4.72 2.18
N ARG A 264 19.37 -5.70 3.04
CA ARG A 264 20.29 -6.08 4.14
C ARG A 264 21.57 -6.70 3.61
N GLN A 265 21.48 -7.60 2.63
CA GLN A 265 22.64 -8.25 2.00
C GLN A 265 23.53 -7.22 1.30
N VAL A 266 22.93 -6.30 0.58
CA VAL A 266 23.62 -5.18 -0.07
C VAL A 266 24.31 -4.27 0.95
N ARG A 267 23.62 -3.85 2.01
CA ARG A 267 24.20 -3.02 3.08
C ARG A 267 25.43 -3.66 3.73
N ASN A 268 25.43 -4.97 3.84
CA ASN A 268 26.54 -5.73 4.46
C ASN A 268 27.69 -6.03 3.49
N GLY A 269 27.40 -6.09 2.18
CA GLY A 269 28.33 -6.61 1.19
C GLY A 269 28.97 -5.56 0.26
N SER A 270 28.25 -4.48 -0.09
CA SER A 270 28.76 -3.49 -1.05
C SER A 270 28.26 -2.08 -0.77
N ALA A 271 29.19 -1.16 -0.51
CA ALA A 271 28.86 0.27 -0.41
C ALA A 271 28.42 0.84 -1.77
N THR A 272 29.04 0.39 -2.85
CA THR A 272 28.72 0.83 -4.22
C THR A 272 27.29 0.44 -4.61
N MET A 273 26.87 -0.80 -4.29
CA MET A 273 25.51 -1.24 -4.61
C MET A 273 24.44 -0.48 -3.84
N GLN A 274 24.73 0.05 -2.65
CA GLN A 274 23.79 0.90 -1.92
C GLN A 274 23.37 2.15 -2.70
N ASP A 275 24.26 2.72 -3.52
CA ASP A 275 23.98 3.88 -4.37
C ASP A 275 23.14 3.50 -5.59
N TYR A 276 23.06 2.22 -5.94
CA TYR A 276 22.26 1.68 -7.03
C TYR A 276 20.90 1.15 -6.59
N MET A 277 20.51 1.32 -5.33
CA MET A 277 19.18 0.91 -4.84
C MET A 277 18.36 2.12 -4.41
N LEU A 278 17.03 2.05 -4.61
CA LEU A 278 16.14 3.03 -4.00
C LEU A 278 16.19 2.87 -2.47
N ARG A 279 16.25 4.01 -1.79
CA ARG A 279 16.25 4.05 -0.33
C ARG A 279 14.83 3.77 0.19
N SER A 280 14.68 2.68 0.93
CA SER A 280 13.44 2.39 1.64
C SER A 280 13.23 3.35 2.81
N VAL A 281 12.01 3.89 2.93
CA VAL A 281 11.52 4.70 4.05
C VAL A 281 10.72 3.85 5.03
N SER A 282 9.97 2.86 4.51
CA SER A 282 9.27 1.87 5.32
C SER A 282 9.76 0.48 4.94
N GLU A 283 10.46 -0.20 5.85
CA GLU A 283 10.88 -1.58 5.64
C GLU A 283 9.81 -2.54 6.16
N ILE A 284 9.44 -3.53 5.33
CA ILE A 284 8.65 -4.67 5.77
C ILE A 284 9.54 -5.58 6.61
N SER A 285 9.04 -6.02 7.75
CA SER A 285 9.71 -6.94 8.66
C SER A 285 8.81 -8.12 9.02
N GLU A 286 9.37 -9.18 9.56
CA GLU A 286 8.60 -10.35 10.03
C GLU A 286 7.52 -9.99 11.07
N GLU A 287 7.69 -8.85 11.77
CA GLU A 287 6.75 -8.39 12.80
C GLU A 287 5.57 -7.61 12.22
N ASN A 288 5.72 -7.00 11.02
CA ASN A 288 4.73 -6.10 10.43
C ASN A 288 4.28 -6.52 9.03
N VAL A 289 4.73 -7.66 8.53
CA VAL A 289 4.31 -8.15 7.21
C VAL A 289 2.83 -8.55 7.23
N THR A 290 2.09 -8.05 6.23
CA THR A 290 0.65 -8.30 6.04
C THR A 290 0.37 -8.70 4.60
N ASP A 291 -0.82 -9.25 4.34
CA ASP A 291 -1.24 -9.69 3.01
C ASP A 291 -1.51 -8.52 2.03
N ASP A 292 -1.51 -7.27 2.53
CA ASP A 292 -1.58 -6.01 1.77
C ASP A 292 -0.42 -5.07 2.11
N ALA A 293 0.76 -5.62 2.29
CA ALA A 293 1.94 -4.88 2.68
C ALA A 293 2.17 -3.63 1.80
N ARG A 294 2.69 -2.57 2.41
CA ARG A 294 3.01 -1.31 1.74
C ARG A 294 4.48 -0.99 1.89
N GLU A 295 5.12 -0.65 0.79
CA GLU A 295 6.54 -0.28 0.75
C GLU A 295 6.68 1.14 0.22
N LEU A 296 7.41 1.97 0.96
CA LEU A 296 7.66 3.36 0.57
C LEU A 296 9.15 3.57 0.32
N TYR A 297 9.47 4.12 -0.83
CA TYR A 297 10.84 4.45 -1.24
C TYR A 297 10.97 5.96 -1.47
N GLU A 298 12.10 6.53 -1.10
CA GLU A 298 12.42 7.93 -1.38
C GLU A 298 12.82 8.09 -2.85
N LEU A 299 12.17 9.02 -3.56
CA LEU A 299 12.51 9.40 -4.93
C LEU A 299 13.18 10.77 -4.96
N ARG A 300 14.43 10.82 -5.42
CA ARG A 300 15.10 12.09 -5.71
C ARG A 300 14.48 12.75 -6.95
N ARG A 301 14.58 14.06 -7.06
CA ARG A 301 14.03 14.80 -8.19
C ARG A 301 14.66 14.45 -9.54
N SER A 302 15.95 14.08 -9.49
CA SER A 302 16.73 13.66 -10.66
C SER A 302 16.38 12.25 -11.15
N PHE A 303 15.54 11.50 -10.41
CA PHE A 303 15.19 10.13 -10.78
C PHE A 303 13.99 10.13 -11.73
N LYS A 304 14.19 9.57 -12.91
CA LYS A 304 13.16 9.30 -13.90
C LYS A 304 13.06 7.79 -14.11
N ARG A 305 11.87 7.28 -14.26
CA ARG A 305 11.67 5.87 -14.56
C ARG A 305 12.24 5.54 -15.95
N LEU A 306 12.91 4.41 -16.09
CA LEU A 306 13.66 4.12 -17.33
C LEU A 306 12.73 3.93 -18.54
N ASP A 307 11.54 3.37 -18.38
CA ASP A 307 10.56 3.28 -19.47
C ASP A 307 10.14 4.66 -19.98
N GLU A 308 9.87 5.64 -19.08
CA GLU A 308 9.55 7.02 -19.45
C GLU A 308 10.71 7.67 -20.22
N VAL A 309 11.95 7.41 -19.80
CA VAL A 309 13.16 7.92 -20.46
C VAL A 309 13.35 7.28 -21.84
N LEU A 310 13.14 5.96 -21.95
CA LEU A 310 13.24 5.25 -23.23
C LEU A 310 12.19 5.73 -24.24
N ASP A 311 10.98 5.99 -23.78
CA ASP A 311 9.88 6.43 -24.66
C ASP A 311 10.01 7.88 -25.11
N SER A 312 10.56 8.76 -24.24
CA SER A 312 10.60 10.21 -24.49
C SER A 312 11.95 10.72 -25.02
N GLU A 313 13.09 10.16 -24.57
CA GLU A 313 14.41 10.72 -24.80
C GLU A 313 15.33 9.84 -25.67
N ALA A 314 15.10 8.52 -25.75
CA ALA A 314 16.04 7.60 -26.38
C ALA A 314 16.32 7.89 -27.87
N LYS A 315 15.36 8.51 -28.57
CA LYS A 315 15.52 8.90 -29.98
C LYS A 315 16.58 9.98 -30.18
N GLU A 316 16.78 10.83 -29.22
CA GLU A 316 17.71 11.97 -29.26
C GLU A 316 19.14 11.57 -28.87
N TRP A 317 19.34 10.37 -28.33
CA TRP A 317 20.66 9.96 -27.84
C TRP A 317 21.64 9.68 -28.97
N SER A 318 22.82 10.25 -28.86
CA SER A 318 23.97 9.92 -29.71
C SER A 318 24.50 8.49 -29.44
N LYS A 319 25.22 7.93 -30.38
CA LYS A 319 25.84 6.60 -30.23
C LYS A 319 26.70 6.46 -28.96
N PRO A 320 27.61 7.42 -28.62
CA PRO A 320 28.36 7.37 -27.36
C PRO A 320 27.46 7.35 -26.12
N GLU A 321 26.40 8.20 -26.10
CA GLU A 321 25.46 8.23 -24.98
C GLU A 321 24.74 6.89 -24.79
N ARG A 322 24.32 6.22 -25.86
CA ARG A 322 23.69 4.91 -25.78
C ARG A 322 24.64 3.86 -25.15
N ILE A 323 25.90 3.88 -25.55
CA ILE A 323 26.93 3.00 -24.98
C ILE A 323 27.13 3.25 -23.50
N ASP A 324 27.19 4.52 -23.09
CA ASP A 324 27.36 4.89 -21.68
C ASP A 324 26.12 4.49 -20.86
N ARG A 325 24.90 4.60 -21.41
CA ARG A 325 23.68 4.14 -20.75
C ARG A 325 23.60 2.61 -20.62
N VAL A 326 24.07 1.86 -21.61
CA VAL A 326 24.19 0.40 -21.50
C VAL A 326 25.20 0.04 -20.39
N ARG A 327 26.33 0.72 -20.31
CA ARG A 327 27.28 0.51 -19.20
C ARG A 327 26.64 0.81 -17.84
N ALA A 328 25.91 1.94 -17.75
CA ALA A 328 25.19 2.30 -16.55
C ALA A 328 24.12 1.28 -16.19
N LEU A 329 23.44 0.67 -17.16
CA LEU A 329 22.48 -0.41 -16.95
C LEU A 329 23.14 -1.66 -16.36
N LEU A 330 24.29 -2.07 -16.87
CA LEU A 330 24.93 -3.30 -16.44
C LEU A 330 25.63 -3.21 -15.09
N ALA A 331 26.08 -2.01 -14.68
CA ALA A 331 26.89 -1.82 -13.47
C ALA A 331 26.19 -2.33 -12.18
N PRO A 332 24.94 -1.95 -11.86
CA PRO A 332 24.27 -2.43 -10.64
C PRO A 332 24.07 -3.94 -10.60
N PHE A 333 23.84 -4.57 -11.74
CA PHE A 333 23.62 -6.03 -11.81
C PHE A 333 24.91 -6.82 -11.69
N SER A 334 26.03 -6.30 -12.17
CA SER A 334 27.34 -6.89 -11.92
C SER A 334 27.66 -6.93 -10.43
N GLU A 335 27.39 -5.83 -9.72
CA GLU A 335 27.54 -5.78 -8.25
C GLU A 335 26.57 -6.72 -7.54
N LEU A 336 25.30 -6.73 -7.96
CA LEU A 336 24.25 -7.56 -7.36
C LEU A 336 24.60 -9.05 -7.48
N HIS A 337 24.99 -9.51 -8.66
CA HIS A 337 25.42 -10.89 -8.90
C HIS A 337 26.65 -11.26 -8.07
N SER A 338 27.61 -10.34 -7.89
CA SER A 338 28.77 -10.58 -7.03
C SER A 338 28.41 -10.81 -5.55
N LEU A 339 27.23 -10.33 -5.13
CA LEU A 339 26.67 -10.53 -3.80
C LEU A 339 25.81 -11.79 -3.69
N GLY A 340 25.71 -12.63 -4.72
CA GLY A 340 24.88 -13.82 -4.72
C GLY A 340 23.40 -13.53 -4.85
N VAL A 341 23.01 -12.44 -5.54
CA VAL A 341 21.61 -12.04 -5.73
C VAL A 341 21.32 -11.91 -7.23
N GLY A 342 20.33 -12.64 -7.72
CA GLY A 342 19.72 -12.45 -9.03
C GLY A 342 18.39 -11.70 -8.88
N HIS A 343 18.11 -10.74 -9.75
CA HIS A 343 16.93 -9.90 -9.66
C HIS A 343 15.65 -10.63 -10.14
N ARG A 344 15.72 -11.28 -11.30
CA ARG A 344 14.70 -12.13 -11.92
C ARG A 344 13.43 -11.42 -12.41
N ASP A 345 13.33 -10.11 -12.24
CA ASP A 345 12.24 -9.28 -12.75
C ASP A 345 12.79 -7.93 -13.23
N ILE A 346 13.71 -7.98 -14.20
CA ILE A 346 14.33 -6.77 -14.76
C ILE A 346 13.45 -6.26 -15.91
N ASP A 347 12.66 -5.23 -15.60
CA ASP A 347 11.85 -4.51 -16.58
C ASP A 347 12.10 -3.00 -16.41
N PRO A 348 11.98 -2.17 -17.46
CA PRO A 348 12.23 -0.73 -17.37
C PRO A 348 11.45 -0.01 -16.28
N HIS A 349 10.28 -0.50 -15.84
CA HIS A 349 9.52 0.12 -14.76
C HIS A 349 10.18 -0.06 -13.37
N ASN A 350 10.98 -1.13 -13.16
CA ASN A 350 11.75 -1.37 -11.94
C ASN A 350 13.09 -0.61 -11.90
N LEU A 351 13.41 0.11 -12.96
CA LEU A 351 14.69 0.81 -13.13
C LEU A 351 14.48 2.32 -13.18
N TRP A 352 15.31 3.03 -12.46
CA TRP A 352 15.28 4.48 -12.38
C TRP A 352 16.58 5.09 -12.89
N TYR A 353 16.50 5.96 -13.87
CA TYR A 353 17.66 6.70 -14.35
C TYR A 353 17.91 7.92 -13.46
N ALA A 354 19.04 7.94 -12.78
CA ALA A 354 19.52 9.06 -11.97
C ALA A 354 20.31 10.03 -12.86
N GLU A 355 19.67 11.12 -13.30
CA GLU A 355 20.27 12.08 -14.26
C GLU A 355 21.53 12.75 -13.72
N ASP A 356 21.56 13.08 -12.44
CA ASP A 356 22.69 13.73 -11.75
C ASP A 356 23.91 12.81 -11.63
N GLN A 357 23.71 11.51 -11.53
CA GLN A 357 24.76 10.50 -11.37
C GLN A 357 25.06 9.75 -12.68
N LYS A 358 24.20 9.89 -13.70
CA LYS A 358 24.22 9.10 -14.95
C LYS A 358 24.27 7.60 -14.71
N SER A 359 23.56 7.14 -13.68
CA SER A 359 23.50 5.76 -13.23
C SER A 359 22.07 5.21 -13.26
N ILE A 360 21.96 3.89 -13.20
CA ILE A 360 20.67 3.20 -13.01
C ILE A 360 20.54 2.82 -11.54
N VAL A 361 19.35 3.08 -10.99
CA VAL A 361 18.96 2.69 -9.64
C VAL A 361 17.86 1.64 -9.76
N VAL A 362 17.97 0.58 -8.99
CA VAL A 362 17.16 -0.64 -9.09
C VAL A 362 16.20 -0.75 -7.91
N THR A 363 15.01 -1.29 -8.17
CA THR A 363 13.99 -1.66 -7.17
C THR A 363 13.21 -2.89 -7.66
N GLY A 364 12.35 -3.48 -6.85
CA GLY A 364 11.47 -4.55 -7.28
C GLY A 364 12.05 -5.94 -7.08
N PHE A 365 12.67 -6.18 -5.94
CA PHE A 365 13.29 -7.47 -5.62
C PHE A 365 12.34 -8.55 -5.11
N GLY A 366 11.03 -8.43 -5.32
CA GLY A 366 10.03 -9.41 -4.85
C GLY A 366 10.24 -10.83 -5.41
N SER A 367 10.75 -10.94 -6.65
CA SER A 367 11.09 -12.21 -7.33
C SER A 367 12.56 -12.60 -7.21
N ALA A 368 13.40 -11.79 -6.55
CA ALA A 368 14.84 -12.00 -6.51
C ALA A 368 15.23 -13.37 -5.95
N SER A 369 16.24 -13.99 -6.54
CA SER A 369 16.91 -15.14 -5.94
C SER A 369 18.04 -14.69 -5.02
N ILE A 370 18.22 -15.39 -3.93
CA ILE A 370 19.29 -15.14 -2.96
C ILE A 370 19.99 -16.46 -2.72
N ASP A 371 21.29 -16.52 -2.93
CA ASP A 371 22.07 -17.73 -2.75
C ASP A 371 21.87 -18.33 -1.34
N GLY A 372 21.63 -19.65 -1.30
CA GLY A 372 21.39 -20.38 -0.07
C GLY A 372 19.99 -20.23 0.54
N ARG A 373 19.02 -19.62 -0.18
CA ARG A 373 17.61 -19.50 0.23
C ARG A 373 16.67 -20.19 -0.73
N ASP A 374 15.44 -20.45 -0.27
CA ASP A 374 14.33 -20.80 -1.13
C ASP A 374 14.02 -19.64 -2.09
N ASN A 375 14.02 -19.91 -3.38
CA ASN A 375 13.86 -18.91 -4.42
C ASN A 375 12.46 -18.85 -5.03
N LEU A 376 11.46 -19.51 -4.44
CA LEU A 376 10.06 -19.51 -4.89
C LEU A 376 9.95 -19.83 -6.40
N GLU A 377 10.64 -20.88 -6.86
CA GLU A 377 10.71 -21.22 -8.30
C GLU A 377 9.33 -21.43 -8.91
N GLU A 378 8.38 -22.01 -8.17
CA GLU A 378 7.01 -22.24 -8.62
C GLU A 378 6.24 -20.95 -8.91
N LEU A 379 6.63 -19.83 -8.27
CA LEU A 379 5.98 -18.52 -8.44
C LEU A 379 6.75 -17.59 -9.38
N ARG A 380 7.88 -17.99 -9.88
CA ARG A 380 8.79 -17.14 -10.65
C ARG A 380 8.10 -16.44 -11.82
N THR A 381 7.41 -17.17 -12.67
CA THR A 381 6.70 -16.62 -13.83
C THR A 381 5.52 -15.74 -13.42
N THR A 382 4.85 -16.07 -12.30
CA THR A 382 3.76 -15.27 -11.76
C THR A 382 4.25 -13.93 -11.19
N LEU A 383 5.46 -13.90 -10.62
CA LEU A 383 6.07 -12.70 -10.06
C LEU A 383 6.79 -11.83 -11.09
N GLN A 384 6.97 -12.33 -12.31
CA GLN A 384 7.60 -11.60 -13.39
C GLN A 384 6.64 -10.55 -13.97
N SER A 385 7.09 -9.32 -14.11
CA SER A 385 6.31 -8.22 -14.68
C SER A 385 6.52 -8.04 -16.20
N ALA A 386 7.61 -8.57 -16.75
CA ALA A 386 7.90 -8.50 -18.17
C ALA A 386 6.85 -9.26 -19.02
N PRO A 387 6.45 -8.71 -20.19
CA PRO A 387 5.40 -9.30 -21.03
C PRO A 387 5.90 -10.47 -21.89
N TYR A 388 7.09 -10.98 -21.65
CA TYR A 388 7.73 -12.04 -22.45
C TYR A 388 8.32 -13.13 -21.54
N LEU A 389 8.40 -14.34 -22.09
CA LEU A 389 9.12 -15.46 -21.46
C LEU A 389 10.62 -15.37 -21.76
N ILE A 390 11.44 -15.80 -20.81
CA ILE A 390 12.84 -16.09 -21.07
C ILE A 390 12.97 -17.41 -21.85
N PRO A 391 14.08 -17.65 -22.57
CA PRO A 391 14.22 -18.84 -23.37
C PRO A 391 14.03 -20.16 -22.61
N GLU A 392 14.53 -20.23 -21.38
CA GLU A 392 14.41 -21.41 -20.54
C GLU A 392 12.94 -21.76 -20.25
N ASP A 393 12.09 -20.74 -20.02
CA ASP A 393 10.64 -20.96 -19.84
C ASP A 393 9.95 -21.45 -21.12
N ALA A 394 10.37 -20.91 -22.26
CA ALA A 394 9.81 -21.30 -23.54
C ALA A 394 10.15 -22.76 -23.91
N PHE A 395 11.25 -23.29 -23.39
CA PHE A 395 11.70 -24.66 -23.60
C PHE A 395 11.49 -25.59 -22.41
N GLU A 396 10.79 -25.12 -21.36
CA GLU A 396 10.56 -25.88 -20.11
C GLU A 396 11.86 -26.35 -19.43
N GLU A 397 12.93 -25.58 -19.56
CA GLU A 397 14.23 -25.85 -18.96
C GLU A 397 14.38 -25.14 -17.61
N ALA A 398 15.23 -25.67 -16.73
CA ALA A 398 15.56 -25.01 -15.48
C ALA A 398 16.32 -23.69 -15.72
N ALA A 399 15.77 -22.59 -15.24
CA ALA A 399 16.33 -21.27 -15.45
C ALA A 399 17.32 -20.88 -14.33
N GLU A 400 18.56 -20.56 -14.70
CA GLU A 400 19.53 -20.02 -13.75
C GLU A 400 19.28 -18.52 -13.54
N PRO A 401 19.17 -18.02 -12.27
CA PRO A 401 18.80 -16.64 -11.96
C PRO A 401 19.64 -15.59 -12.69
N TYR A 402 20.95 -15.77 -12.73
CA TYR A 402 21.84 -14.79 -13.37
C TYR A 402 21.72 -14.78 -14.90
N ARG A 403 21.41 -15.92 -15.52
CA ARG A 403 21.14 -15.97 -16.97
C ARG A 403 19.84 -15.28 -17.33
N GLN A 404 18.81 -15.44 -16.48
CA GLN A 404 17.57 -14.70 -16.63
C GLN A 404 17.81 -13.19 -16.62
N ASP A 405 18.57 -12.71 -15.66
CA ASP A 405 18.94 -11.31 -15.57
C ASP A 405 19.69 -10.83 -16.82
N VAL A 406 20.67 -11.59 -17.30
CA VAL A 406 21.43 -11.26 -18.51
C VAL A 406 20.52 -11.15 -19.73
N PHE A 407 19.56 -12.07 -19.88
CA PHE A 407 18.60 -12.01 -20.97
C PHE A 407 17.70 -10.76 -20.89
N MET A 408 17.14 -10.48 -19.74
CA MET A 408 16.30 -9.30 -19.52
C MET A 408 17.08 -8.00 -19.72
N LEU A 409 18.33 -7.93 -19.25
CA LEU A 409 19.23 -6.81 -19.50
C LEU A 409 19.52 -6.61 -20.98
N ALA A 410 19.68 -7.70 -21.73
CA ALA A 410 19.89 -7.63 -23.18
C ALA A 410 18.68 -7.03 -23.92
N VAL A 411 17.45 -7.35 -23.49
CA VAL A 411 16.22 -6.75 -24.03
C VAL A 411 16.19 -5.24 -23.80
N ILE A 412 16.56 -4.78 -22.60
CA ILE A 412 16.60 -3.35 -22.28
C ILE A 412 17.75 -2.66 -23.04
N ALA A 413 18.93 -3.29 -23.09
CA ALA A 413 20.07 -2.77 -23.84
C ALA A 413 19.73 -2.61 -25.33
N TYR A 414 18.95 -3.54 -25.92
CA TYR A 414 18.42 -3.40 -27.27
C TYR A 414 17.60 -2.11 -27.41
N ARG A 415 16.64 -1.85 -26.51
CA ARG A 415 15.84 -0.60 -26.53
C ARG A 415 16.71 0.66 -26.45
N ILE A 416 17.73 0.63 -25.60
CA ILE A 416 18.69 1.75 -25.47
C ILE A 416 19.45 1.95 -26.81
N CYS A 417 19.93 0.87 -27.41
CA CYS A 417 20.72 0.91 -28.64
C CYS A 417 19.89 1.34 -29.84
N PHE A 418 18.61 0.98 -29.91
CA PHE A 418 17.75 1.20 -31.06
C PHE A 418 16.64 2.23 -30.79
N SER A 419 17.03 3.36 -30.22
CA SER A 419 16.18 4.56 -30.09
C SER A 419 14.86 4.36 -29.32
N GLY A 420 14.88 3.45 -28.35
CA GLY A 420 13.69 3.16 -27.52
C GLY A 420 12.72 2.15 -28.15
N GLU A 421 13.01 1.63 -29.33
CA GLU A 421 12.18 0.61 -29.97
C GLU A 421 12.15 -0.66 -29.13
N SER A 422 10.95 -1.13 -28.83
CA SER A 422 10.76 -2.40 -28.14
C SER A 422 10.94 -3.56 -29.13
N LEU A 423 11.48 -4.67 -28.65
CA LEU A 423 11.44 -5.94 -29.38
C LEU A 423 9.98 -6.32 -29.64
N LEU A 424 9.70 -6.82 -30.82
CA LEU A 424 8.41 -7.47 -31.08
C LEU A 424 8.35 -8.74 -30.25
N VAL A 425 7.22 -8.94 -29.57
CA VAL A 425 6.94 -10.14 -28.79
C VAL A 425 5.85 -10.91 -29.51
N GLU A 426 6.20 -12.05 -30.09
CA GLU A 426 5.26 -12.96 -30.73
C GLU A 426 5.18 -14.24 -29.90
N ASN A 427 3.97 -14.65 -29.52
CA ASN A 427 3.74 -15.81 -28.64
C ASN A 427 4.58 -15.78 -27.34
N GLN A 428 4.71 -14.59 -26.73
CA GLN A 428 5.52 -14.34 -25.53
C GLN A 428 7.03 -14.51 -25.71
N VAL A 429 7.53 -14.67 -26.92
CA VAL A 429 8.96 -14.77 -27.22
C VAL A 429 9.43 -13.49 -27.91
N PRO A 430 10.49 -12.83 -27.44
CA PRO A 430 11.05 -11.66 -28.10
C PRO A 430 11.69 -12.02 -29.44
N GLU A 431 11.31 -11.32 -30.50
CA GLU A 431 11.98 -11.42 -31.79
C GLU A 431 13.14 -10.43 -31.90
N TRP A 432 14.35 -10.92 -32.03
CA TRP A 432 15.55 -10.10 -32.23
C TRP A 432 15.64 -9.68 -33.71
N ARG A 433 15.22 -8.45 -34.00
CA ARG A 433 15.39 -7.86 -35.34
C ARG A 433 16.50 -6.83 -35.27
N ILE A 434 17.52 -6.96 -36.14
CA ILE A 434 18.53 -5.93 -36.31
C ILE A 434 17.90 -4.81 -37.13
N PRO A 435 17.66 -3.59 -36.57
CA PRO A 435 17.19 -2.49 -37.37
C PRO A 435 18.17 -2.15 -38.47
N GLN A 436 17.68 -1.63 -39.61
CA GLN A 436 18.52 -1.23 -40.73
C GLN A 436 19.56 -0.14 -40.42
N GLU A 437 19.43 0.55 -39.27
CA GLU A 437 20.42 1.51 -38.79
C GLU A 437 21.61 0.78 -38.16
N ASP A 438 22.73 0.81 -38.90
CA ASP A 438 23.99 0.27 -38.40
C ASP A 438 24.56 1.12 -37.26
N LEU A 439 24.51 0.58 -36.04
CA LEU A 439 25.08 1.22 -34.83
C LEU A 439 26.59 1.47 -34.93
N PHE A 440 27.30 0.71 -35.75
CA PHE A 440 28.75 0.72 -35.80
C PHE A 440 29.33 1.35 -37.09
N GLY A 441 28.51 1.84 -38.02
CA GLY A 441 28.95 2.57 -39.19
C GLY A 441 29.68 1.71 -40.19
N GLY A 442 28.95 1.03 -41.08
CA GLY A 442 29.41 0.45 -42.30
C GLY A 442 30.27 -0.81 -42.17
N GLY A 443 29.60 -1.92 -42.15
CA GLY A 443 30.19 -3.23 -42.32
C GLY A 443 29.16 -4.31 -41.93
N SER A 444 28.70 -5.06 -42.91
CA SER A 444 27.84 -6.21 -42.69
C SER A 444 28.58 -7.26 -41.84
N HIS A 445 28.38 -7.19 -40.54
CA HIS A 445 28.76 -8.27 -39.63
C HIS A 445 27.51 -8.99 -39.19
N THR A 446 27.31 -10.14 -39.83
CA THR A 446 26.36 -11.17 -39.35
C THR A 446 26.85 -11.61 -37.98
N LEU A 447 26.12 -11.23 -36.94
CA LEU A 447 26.26 -11.85 -35.62
C LEU A 447 25.52 -13.18 -35.69
N VAL A 448 26.29 -14.27 -35.68
CA VAL A 448 25.82 -15.64 -35.46
C VAL A 448 25.73 -15.88 -33.96
#